data_fd8c41bb5aebc9ec242023ccffeecb31
#
_entry.id   fd8c41bb5aebc9ec242023ccffeecb31
#
_cell.length_a   1.000
_cell.length_b   1.000
_cell.length_c   1.000
_cell.angle_alpha   90.00
_cell.angle_beta   90.00
_cell.angle_gamma   90.00
#
_symmetry.space_group_name_H-M   'P 1'
#
loop_
_entity.id
_entity.type
_entity.pdbx_description
1 polymer ?
#
loop_
_entity_poly.entity_id
_entity_poly.type
_entity_poly.pdbx_seq_one_letter_code
_entity_poly.pdbx_strand_id
1 'polypeptide(L)'
;MNSKCVLFFCLFFSGIANAHHSRAAFDLETNIEIEGTLVELAWRNPHAYVVVESIDEKGNPVVWTFEGHSIAGLMRNGWTRSSFEIGERVVVDARPNRDPEQSFGLLNYVTRASGETFYAFSQPQESAPPHDAR
;
A
#
# COMPACT_ATOMS: atom_id res chain seq x y z
N MET A 1 -29.78 16.08 55.85
CA MET A 1 -28.86 15.05 55.28
C MET A 1 -28.82 15.26 53.78
N ASN A 2 -27.72 15.87 53.31
CA ASN A 2 -27.59 16.25 51.88
C ASN A 2 -26.74 15.22 51.17
N SER A 3 -27.38 14.36 50.33
CA SER A 3 -26.69 13.45 49.42
C SER A 3 -26.25 14.19 48.18
N LYS A 4 -24.98 14.49 48.04
CA LYS A 4 -24.37 15.02 46.81
C LYS A 4 -24.08 13.85 45.87
N CYS A 5 -24.92 13.73 44.84
CA CYS A 5 -24.67 12.82 43.72
C CYS A 5 -23.57 13.44 42.83
N VAL A 6 -22.35 12.89 42.88
CA VAL A 6 -21.26 13.25 41.97
C VAL A 6 -21.42 12.44 40.69
N LEU A 7 -21.87 13.11 39.63
CA LEU A 7 -21.97 12.54 38.32
C LEU A 7 -20.56 12.50 37.68
N PHE A 8 -19.98 11.29 37.62
CA PHE A 8 -18.68 11.07 36.97
C PHE A 8 -18.90 11.00 35.46
N PHE A 9 -18.61 12.11 34.78
CA PHE A 9 -18.68 12.21 33.31
C PHE A 9 -17.40 11.64 32.73
N CYS A 10 -17.41 10.35 32.36
CA CYS A 10 -16.32 9.74 31.60
C CYS A 10 -16.33 10.26 30.16
N LEU A 11 -15.46 11.21 29.86
CA LEU A 11 -15.13 11.60 28.48
C LEU A 11 -14.39 10.43 27.80
N PHE A 12 -15.09 9.68 26.98
CA PHE A 12 -14.48 8.80 25.99
C PHE A 12 -13.84 9.66 24.90
N PHE A 13 -12.57 9.93 25.03
CA PHE A 13 -11.75 10.52 23.98
C PHE A 13 -11.43 9.40 22.98
N SER A 14 -12.31 9.19 22.00
CA SER A 14 -12.05 8.27 20.88
C SER A 14 -10.96 8.87 20.00
N GLY A 15 -9.74 8.36 20.13
CA GLY A 15 -8.60 8.75 19.31
C GLY A 15 -8.82 8.35 17.85
N ILE A 16 -9.27 9.29 17.01
CA ILE A 16 -9.29 9.15 15.54
C ILE A 16 -7.96 9.73 15.03
N ALA A 17 -6.83 9.09 15.31
CA ALA A 17 -5.54 9.68 15.02
C ALA A 17 -4.59 8.83 14.16
N ASN A 18 -5.01 7.72 13.51
CA ASN A 18 -4.04 6.85 12.83
C ASN A 18 -4.15 6.73 11.31
N ALA A 19 -5.15 7.32 10.64
CA ALA A 19 -5.31 7.15 9.19
C ALA A 19 -4.51 8.16 8.34
N HIS A 20 -4.08 9.29 8.90
CA HIS A 20 -3.36 10.33 8.15
C HIS A 20 -1.84 10.25 8.27
N HIS A 21 -1.28 9.48 9.21
CA HIS A 21 0.15 9.41 9.44
C HIS A 21 0.90 8.47 8.50
N SER A 22 0.25 7.48 7.88
CA SER A 22 0.95 6.48 7.08
C SER A 22 1.53 7.09 5.79
N ARG A 23 0.81 7.97 5.11
CA ARG A 23 1.29 8.60 3.86
C ARG A 23 2.39 9.63 4.04
N ALA A 24 2.51 10.26 5.20
CA ALA A 24 3.55 11.24 5.50
C ALA A 24 4.96 10.63 5.52
N ALA A 25 5.07 9.32 5.72
CA ALA A 25 6.35 8.61 5.69
C ALA A 25 6.91 8.43 4.28
N PHE A 26 6.10 8.61 3.23
CA PHE A 26 6.49 8.37 1.85
C PHE A 26 6.76 9.66 1.08
N ASP A 27 7.73 9.60 0.17
CA ASP A 27 7.94 10.63 -0.84
C ASP A 27 6.97 10.42 -2.00
N LEU A 28 5.88 11.20 -2.03
CA LEU A 28 4.82 11.06 -3.01
C LEU A 28 5.16 11.65 -4.39
N GLU A 29 6.29 12.32 -4.53
CA GLU A 29 6.74 12.94 -5.79
C GLU A 29 7.74 12.05 -6.54
N THR A 30 8.34 11.08 -5.85
CA THR A 30 9.31 10.14 -6.42
C THR A 30 8.68 8.77 -6.62
N ASN A 31 8.96 8.12 -7.75
CA ASN A 31 8.68 6.71 -7.98
C ASN A 31 9.97 5.91 -7.97
N ILE A 32 9.88 4.69 -7.44
CA ILE A 32 10.90 3.66 -7.59
C ILE A 32 10.30 2.43 -8.26
N GLU A 33 11.12 1.71 -9.01
CA GLU A 33 10.78 0.43 -9.60
C GLU A 33 11.75 -0.62 -9.07
N ILE A 34 11.20 -1.67 -8.46
CA ILE A 34 11.96 -2.76 -7.87
C ILE A 34 11.59 -4.06 -8.54
N GLU A 35 12.54 -4.65 -9.26
CA GLU A 35 12.42 -5.99 -9.81
C GLU A 35 12.93 -7.02 -8.79
N GLY A 36 12.17 -8.09 -8.59
CA GLY A 36 12.56 -9.12 -7.64
C GLY A 36 11.67 -10.35 -7.65
N THR A 37 11.82 -11.17 -6.64
CA THR A 37 11.03 -12.37 -6.39
C THR A 37 10.04 -12.12 -5.27
N LEU A 38 8.76 -12.39 -5.51
CA LEU A 38 7.74 -12.27 -4.48
C LEU A 38 7.96 -13.32 -3.39
N VAL A 39 8.12 -12.87 -2.15
CA VAL A 39 8.32 -13.77 -0.99
C VAL A 39 7.11 -13.80 -0.08
N GLU A 40 6.26 -12.77 -0.08
CA GLU A 40 5.02 -12.74 0.69
C GLU A 40 3.98 -11.80 0.06
N LEU A 41 2.72 -12.22 0.06
CA LEU A 41 1.56 -11.36 -0.05
C LEU A 41 0.80 -11.41 1.29
N ALA A 42 1.09 -10.44 2.17
CA ALA A 42 0.44 -10.35 3.48
C ALA A 42 -0.98 -9.79 3.33
N TRP A 43 -1.95 -10.69 3.16
CA TRP A 43 -3.37 -10.38 2.92
C TRP A 43 -4.11 -10.12 4.23
N ARG A 44 -3.96 -8.90 4.77
CA ARG A 44 -4.51 -8.50 6.09
C ARG A 44 -4.98 -7.04 6.11
N ASN A 45 -5.81 -6.69 7.08
CA ASN A 45 -6.21 -5.32 7.38
C ASN A 45 -5.36 -4.74 8.55
N PRO A 46 -5.17 -3.41 8.64
CA PRO A 46 -5.79 -2.36 7.81
C PRO A 46 -5.18 -2.24 6.40
N HIS A 47 -3.95 -2.72 6.20
CA HIS A 47 -3.25 -2.70 4.91
C HIS A 47 -2.68 -4.07 4.58
N ALA A 48 -2.77 -4.44 3.30
CA ALA A 48 -2.03 -5.59 2.77
C ALA A 48 -0.60 -5.15 2.43
N TYR A 49 0.34 -6.11 2.39
CA TYR A 49 1.73 -5.84 2.05
C TYR A 49 2.20 -6.82 0.98
N VAL A 50 3.01 -6.31 0.07
CA VAL A 50 3.78 -7.09 -0.90
C VAL A 50 5.23 -7.08 -0.44
N VAL A 51 5.84 -8.26 -0.29
CA VAL A 51 7.23 -8.40 0.12
C VAL A 51 8.02 -9.05 -1.00
N VAL A 52 9.10 -8.39 -1.43
CA VAL A 52 9.91 -8.79 -2.58
C VAL A 52 11.38 -8.86 -2.18
N GLU A 53 12.04 -9.96 -2.50
CA GLU A 53 13.49 -10.07 -2.43
C GLU A 53 14.10 -9.61 -3.76
N SER A 54 15.02 -8.66 -3.70
CA SER A 54 15.71 -8.04 -4.82
C SER A 54 17.22 -8.02 -4.57
N ILE A 55 17.99 -7.47 -5.50
CA ILE A 55 19.43 -7.26 -5.38
C ILE A 55 19.68 -5.75 -5.50
N ASP A 56 20.46 -5.20 -4.57
CA ASP A 56 20.87 -3.80 -4.61
C ASP A 56 21.95 -3.54 -5.68
N GLU A 57 22.29 -2.27 -5.89
CA GLU A 57 23.30 -1.86 -6.87
C GLU A 57 24.70 -2.42 -6.56
N LYS A 58 24.94 -2.87 -5.34
CA LYS A 58 26.21 -3.47 -4.89
C LYS A 58 26.20 -4.99 -5.04
N GLY A 59 25.08 -5.58 -5.47
CA GLY A 59 24.93 -7.02 -5.62
C GLY A 59 24.52 -7.76 -4.35
N ASN A 60 24.08 -7.05 -3.29
CA ASN A 60 23.62 -7.68 -2.06
C ASN A 60 22.11 -7.93 -2.10
N PRO A 61 21.64 -9.02 -1.48
CA PRO A 61 20.22 -9.25 -1.34
C PRO A 61 19.58 -8.19 -0.43
N VAL A 62 18.44 -7.68 -0.84
CA VAL A 62 17.62 -6.72 -0.08
C VAL A 62 16.17 -7.15 -0.12
N VAL A 63 15.50 -7.09 1.02
CA VAL A 63 14.06 -7.38 1.13
C VAL A 63 13.29 -6.07 1.20
N TRP A 64 12.45 -5.84 0.21
CA TRP A 64 11.54 -4.70 0.14
C TRP A 64 10.16 -5.07 0.63
N THR A 65 9.56 -4.19 1.42
CA THR A 65 8.16 -4.29 1.85
C THR A 65 7.36 -3.12 1.30
N PHE A 66 6.26 -3.40 0.63
CA PHE A 66 5.40 -2.38 0.04
C PHE A 66 4.02 -2.41 0.69
N GLU A 67 3.61 -1.27 1.25
CA GLU A 67 2.29 -1.09 1.84
C GLU A 67 1.26 -0.84 0.73
N GLY A 68 0.26 -1.71 0.65
CA GLY A 68 -0.84 -1.59 -0.28
C GLY A 68 -2.08 -0.94 0.34
N HIS A 69 -3.22 -1.17 -0.29
CA HIS A 69 -4.52 -0.74 0.20
C HIS A 69 -5.08 -1.76 1.23
N SER A 70 -6.22 -1.44 1.85
CA SER A 70 -7.02 -2.42 2.58
C SER A 70 -7.44 -3.56 1.66
N ILE A 71 -7.74 -4.73 2.23
CA ILE A 71 -8.23 -5.89 1.46
C ILE A 71 -9.42 -5.50 0.57
N ALA A 72 -10.39 -4.77 1.10
CA ALA A 72 -11.56 -4.32 0.33
C ALA A 72 -11.18 -3.38 -0.83
N GLY A 73 -10.17 -2.53 -0.65
CA GLY A 73 -9.64 -1.66 -1.70
C GLY A 73 -8.96 -2.45 -2.82
N LEU A 74 -8.11 -3.39 -2.46
CA LEU A 74 -7.44 -4.27 -3.44
C LEU A 74 -8.45 -5.13 -4.22
N MET A 75 -9.45 -5.70 -3.55
CA MET A 75 -10.49 -6.51 -4.21
C MET A 75 -11.28 -5.70 -5.25
N ARG A 76 -11.58 -4.43 -4.98
CA ARG A 76 -12.21 -3.54 -5.97
C ARG A 76 -11.35 -3.31 -7.20
N ASN A 77 -10.04 -3.43 -7.07
CA ASN A 77 -9.06 -3.30 -8.16
C ASN A 77 -8.67 -4.67 -8.76
N GLY A 78 -9.44 -5.71 -8.50
CA GLY A 78 -9.28 -7.04 -9.09
C GLY A 78 -8.29 -7.96 -8.40
N TRP A 79 -7.72 -7.56 -7.25
CA TRP A 79 -6.84 -8.43 -6.48
C TRP A 79 -7.65 -9.51 -5.74
N THR A 80 -7.01 -10.65 -5.56
CA THR A 80 -7.46 -11.74 -4.68
C THR A 80 -6.28 -12.19 -3.83
N ARG A 81 -6.54 -13.01 -2.81
CA ARG A 81 -5.48 -13.65 -2.01
C ARG A 81 -4.52 -14.49 -2.86
N SER A 82 -4.99 -14.99 -4.01
CA SER A 82 -4.24 -15.84 -4.94
C SER A 82 -3.86 -15.14 -6.25
N SER A 83 -3.84 -13.80 -6.27
CA SER A 83 -3.41 -13.05 -7.46
C SER A 83 -1.96 -13.32 -7.85
N PHE A 84 -1.14 -13.71 -6.89
CA PHE A 84 0.29 -13.97 -7.08
C PHE A 84 0.70 -15.29 -6.43
N GLU A 85 1.69 -15.94 -7.00
CA GLU A 85 2.34 -17.12 -6.44
C GLU A 85 3.65 -16.71 -5.76
N ILE A 86 3.92 -17.26 -4.56
CA ILE A 86 5.20 -17.05 -3.89
C ILE A 86 6.31 -17.65 -4.75
N GLY A 87 7.37 -16.90 -4.96
CA GLY A 87 8.50 -17.28 -5.81
C GLY A 87 8.41 -16.75 -7.25
N GLU A 88 7.28 -16.12 -7.67
CA GLU A 88 7.23 -15.53 -9.00
C GLU A 88 8.05 -14.24 -9.11
N ARG A 89 8.55 -13.96 -10.33
CA ARG A 89 9.23 -12.71 -10.65
C ARG A 89 8.21 -11.61 -10.89
N VAL A 90 8.43 -10.47 -10.25
CA VAL A 90 7.56 -9.29 -10.35
C VAL A 90 8.40 -8.02 -10.48
N VAL A 91 7.76 -6.99 -11.02
CA VAL A 91 8.24 -5.61 -10.96
C VAL A 91 7.24 -4.82 -10.14
N VAL A 92 7.71 -4.14 -9.11
CA VAL A 92 6.89 -3.31 -8.22
C VAL A 92 7.20 -1.86 -8.45
N ASP A 93 6.19 -1.06 -8.79
CA ASP A 93 6.27 0.40 -8.78
C ASP A 93 5.69 0.93 -7.45
N ALA A 94 6.42 1.83 -6.81
CA ALA A 94 6.06 2.34 -5.49
C ALA A 94 6.60 3.76 -5.24
N ARG A 95 6.06 4.41 -4.23
CA ARG A 95 6.60 5.63 -3.63
C ARG A 95 7.56 5.24 -2.50
N PRO A 96 8.83 5.64 -2.53
CA PRO A 96 9.79 5.24 -1.50
C PRO A 96 9.48 5.89 -0.14
N ASN A 97 9.99 5.28 0.92
CA ASN A 97 10.06 5.93 2.22
C ASN A 97 10.95 7.18 2.11
N ARG A 98 10.63 8.24 2.87
CA ARG A 98 11.45 9.46 2.96
C ARG A 98 12.82 9.20 3.58
N ASP A 99 12.91 8.17 4.45
CA ASP A 99 14.18 7.67 4.96
C ASP A 99 14.75 6.67 3.93
N PRO A 100 15.86 7.01 3.24
CA PRO A 100 16.44 6.18 2.19
C PRO A 100 17.07 4.87 2.72
N GLU A 101 17.26 4.73 4.03
CA GLU A 101 17.76 3.51 4.64
C GLU A 101 16.65 2.45 4.81
N GLN A 102 15.39 2.85 4.65
CA GLN A 102 14.24 1.96 4.76
C GLN A 102 13.89 1.35 3.40
N SER A 103 14.08 0.04 3.25
CA SER A 103 13.56 -0.73 2.11
C SER A 103 12.04 -0.94 2.25
N PHE A 104 11.31 0.18 2.29
CA PHE A 104 9.87 0.23 2.51
C PHE A 104 9.24 1.28 1.58
N GLY A 105 8.13 0.93 0.94
CA GLY A 105 7.46 1.83 0.00
C GLY A 105 5.94 1.74 0.05
N LEU A 106 5.26 2.77 -0.46
CA LEU A 106 3.83 2.76 -0.71
C LEU A 106 3.58 2.20 -2.10
N LEU A 107 2.87 1.09 -2.19
CA LEU A 107 2.61 0.35 -3.42
C LEU A 107 1.73 1.15 -4.38
N ASN A 108 2.17 1.34 -5.62
CA ASN A 108 1.33 1.82 -6.71
C ASN A 108 0.75 0.62 -7.50
N TYR A 109 1.61 -0.24 -8.02
CA TYR A 109 1.18 -1.45 -8.75
C TYR A 109 2.28 -2.53 -8.75
N VAL A 110 1.87 -3.75 -9.08
CA VAL A 110 2.75 -4.90 -9.33
C VAL A 110 2.50 -5.42 -10.73
N THR A 111 3.57 -5.61 -11.50
CA THR A 111 3.52 -6.22 -12.84
C THR A 111 4.18 -7.60 -12.78
N ARG A 112 3.48 -8.61 -13.28
CA ARG A 112 3.99 -9.98 -13.43
C ARG A 112 4.89 -10.10 -14.66
N ALA A 113 5.68 -11.15 -14.73
CA ALA A 113 6.50 -11.45 -15.91
C ALA A 113 5.66 -11.60 -17.20
N SER A 114 4.38 -11.95 -17.08
CA SER A 114 3.42 -11.99 -18.21
C SER A 114 3.04 -10.62 -18.75
N GLY A 115 3.36 -9.52 -18.06
CA GLY A 115 2.92 -8.16 -18.36
C GLY A 115 1.59 -7.77 -17.71
N GLU A 116 0.92 -8.68 -16.99
CA GLU A 116 -0.31 -8.37 -16.27
C GLU A 116 0.01 -7.46 -15.09
N THR A 117 -0.75 -6.36 -14.94
CA THR A 117 -0.51 -5.33 -13.91
C THR A 117 -1.69 -5.21 -12.95
N PHE A 118 -1.38 -5.21 -11.67
CA PHE A 118 -2.32 -5.10 -10.56
C PHE A 118 -2.09 -3.79 -9.80
N TYR A 119 -3.04 -2.87 -9.87
CA TYR A 119 -2.97 -1.57 -9.22
C TYR A 119 -3.46 -1.64 -7.77
N ALA A 120 -2.70 -1.07 -6.83
CA ALA A 120 -3.10 -1.03 -5.43
C ALA A 120 -4.20 0.02 -5.17
N PHE A 121 -4.21 1.10 -5.95
CA PHE A 121 -5.21 2.17 -5.88
C PHE A 121 -5.87 2.33 -7.25
N SER A 122 -7.13 2.77 -7.26
CA SER A 122 -7.83 3.04 -8.52
C SER A 122 -7.07 4.07 -9.34
N GLN A 123 -6.83 3.75 -10.61
CA GLN A 123 -6.25 4.71 -11.53
C GLN A 123 -7.23 5.89 -11.71
N PRO A 124 -6.75 7.13 -11.85
CA PRO A 124 -7.59 8.20 -12.37
C PRO A 124 -8.14 7.71 -13.71
N GLN A 125 -9.46 7.68 -13.85
CA GLN A 125 -10.05 7.44 -15.17
C GLN A 125 -9.51 8.53 -16.09
N GLU A 126 -8.74 8.12 -17.10
CA GLU A 126 -8.43 8.99 -18.22
C GLU A 126 -9.77 9.53 -18.72
N SER A 127 -9.99 10.84 -18.55
CA SER A 127 -11.25 11.48 -18.91
C SER A 127 -11.53 11.12 -20.35
N ALA A 128 -12.63 10.40 -20.58
CA ALA A 128 -13.10 10.10 -21.96
C ALA A 128 -13.04 11.41 -22.76
N PRO A 129 -12.53 11.38 -24.00
CA PRO A 129 -12.50 12.57 -24.81
C PRO A 129 -13.91 13.18 -24.91
N PRO A 130 -14.07 14.50 -24.91
CA PRO A 130 -15.37 15.13 -24.96
C PRO A 130 -16.14 14.56 -26.15
N HIS A 131 -17.32 14.03 -25.87
CA HIS A 131 -18.22 13.53 -26.88
C HIS A 131 -18.55 14.71 -27.80
N ASP A 132 -17.99 14.72 -28.97
CA ASP A 132 -18.26 15.73 -30.00
C ASP A 132 -19.76 15.72 -30.28
N ALA A 133 -20.46 16.75 -29.78
CA ALA A 133 -21.87 16.93 -30.03
C ALA A 133 -22.04 17.34 -31.50
N ARG A 134 -22.53 16.40 -32.30
CA ARG A 134 -23.08 16.71 -33.62
C ARG A 134 -24.53 17.12 -33.50
#